data_66bda9a7b6a422c7602feb890f7070c3
#
_entry.id   66bda9a7b6a422c7602feb890f7070c3
#
_cell.length_a   1.000
_cell.length_b   1.000
_cell.length_c   1.000
_cell.angle_alpha   90.00
_cell.angle_beta   90.00
_cell.angle_gamma   90.00
#
_symmetry.space_group_name_H-M   'P 1'
#
loop_
_entity.id
_entity.type
_entity.pdbx_description
1 polymer ?
#
loop_
_entity_poly.entity_id
_entity_poly.type
_entity_poly.pdbx_seq_one_letter_code
_entity_poly.pdbx_strand_id
1 'polypeptide(L)'
;INYRIAHRMMELGIQLIPRIITEKAHSETGIDIHPAATIGHHFTIDHGTGVVIGATCIIGNNVKLYQGVTLGAKSFPLDENGHPIKGIPRHPILEDDVIIYSNSTVLGRITIGKGTIIGGNLWVTEGTKPGEKLMQGSNIKNKQ
;
A
#
# COMPACT_ATOMS: atom_id res chain seq x y z
N ILE A 1 -7.65 -14.25 0.11
CA ILE A 1 -7.51 -15.42 -0.78
C ILE A 1 -7.43 -14.96 -2.23
N ASN A 2 -8.40 -14.21 -2.77
CA ASN A 2 -8.49 -13.82 -4.18
C ASN A 2 -7.21 -13.15 -4.70
N TYR A 3 -6.63 -12.20 -3.95
CA TYR A 3 -5.36 -11.59 -4.30
C TYR A 3 -4.24 -12.64 -4.48
N ARG A 4 -4.07 -13.60 -3.55
CA ARG A 4 -3.00 -14.62 -3.63
C ARG A 4 -3.11 -15.48 -4.90
N ILE A 5 -4.33 -15.84 -5.27
CA ILE A 5 -4.59 -16.60 -6.51
C ILE A 5 -4.25 -15.73 -7.72
N ALA A 6 -4.76 -14.51 -7.77
CA ALA A 6 -4.54 -13.56 -8.86
C ALA A 6 -3.04 -13.24 -9.04
N HIS A 7 -2.31 -13.01 -7.94
CA HIS A 7 -0.88 -12.77 -7.96
C HIS A 7 -0.11 -13.95 -8.55
N ARG A 8 -0.41 -15.18 -8.10
CA ARG A 8 0.24 -16.38 -8.62
C ARG A 8 -0.06 -16.61 -10.11
N MET A 9 -1.28 -16.36 -10.56
CA MET A 9 -1.63 -16.44 -11.98
C MET A 9 -0.83 -15.40 -12.81
N MET A 10 -0.64 -14.20 -12.27
CA MET A 10 0.15 -13.16 -12.92
C MET A 10 1.63 -13.56 -13.05
N GLU A 11 2.22 -14.17 -12.00
CA GLU A 11 3.59 -14.72 -12.07
C GLU A 11 3.74 -15.82 -13.12
N LEU A 12 2.67 -16.59 -13.39
CA LEU A 12 2.62 -17.60 -14.46
C LEU A 12 2.36 -17.02 -15.85
N GLY A 13 2.36 -15.68 -15.99
CA GLY A 13 2.20 -14.98 -17.28
C GLY A 13 0.75 -14.90 -17.76
N ILE A 14 -0.24 -15.26 -16.93
CA ILE A 14 -1.66 -15.15 -17.29
C ILE A 14 -2.06 -13.67 -17.25
N GLN A 15 -2.53 -13.17 -18.39
CA GLN A 15 -3.00 -11.80 -18.54
C GLN A 15 -4.51 -11.71 -18.31
N LEU A 16 -5.03 -10.54 -17.96
CA LEU A 16 -6.45 -10.20 -17.76
C LEU A 16 -7.13 -10.91 -16.59
N ILE A 17 -7.10 -12.23 -16.50
CA ILE A 17 -7.79 -13.01 -15.46
C ILE A 17 -7.40 -12.56 -14.04
N PRO A 18 -6.09 -12.34 -13.70
CA PRO A 18 -5.72 -11.80 -12.40
C PRO A 18 -6.45 -10.50 -12.04
N ARG A 19 -6.57 -9.59 -12.99
CA ARG A 19 -7.26 -8.31 -12.76
C ARG A 19 -8.77 -8.51 -12.60
N ILE A 20 -9.39 -9.39 -13.39
CA ILE A 20 -10.83 -9.72 -13.25
C ILE A 20 -11.12 -10.27 -11.84
N ILE A 21 -10.26 -11.17 -11.33
CA ILE A 21 -10.41 -11.73 -9.98
C ILE A 21 -10.32 -10.63 -8.91
N THR A 22 -9.34 -9.73 -9.00
CA THR A 22 -9.18 -8.66 -8.00
C THR A 22 -10.27 -7.60 -8.11
N GLU A 23 -10.77 -7.27 -9.30
CA GLU A 23 -11.90 -6.36 -9.48
C GLU A 23 -13.20 -6.95 -8.89
N LYS A 24 -13.43 -8.25 -9.10
CA LYS A 24 -14.57 -8.93 -8.47
C LYS A 24 -14.44 -8.88 -6.93
N ALA A 25 -13.29 -9.20 -6.39
CA ALA A 25 -13.04 -9.11 -4.96
C ALA A 25 -13.25 -7.70 -4.41
N HIS A 26 -12.77 -6.68 -5.14
CA HIS A 26 -12.98 -5.27 -4.80
C HIS A 26 -14.46 -4.92 -4.76
N SER A 27 -15.24 -5.31 -5.76
CA SER A 27 -16.67 -5.03 -5.81
C SER A 27 -17.47 -5.68 -4.65
N GLU A 28 -17.01 -6.83 -4.15
CA GLU A 28 -17.66 -7.56 -3.07
C GLU A 28 -17.25 -7.09 -1.67
N THR A 29 -16.01 -6.59 -1.53
CA THR A 29 -15.41 -6.32 -0.21
C THR A 29 -15.07 -4.86 0.05
N GLY A 30 -15.02 -4.04 -1.01
CA GLY A 30 -14.48 -2.68 -0.93
C GLY A 30 -12.98 -2.62 -0.71
N ILE A 31 -12.24 -3.73 -0.92
CA ILE A 31 -10.78 -3.81 -0.76
C ILE A 31 -10.14 -3.96 -2.14
N ASP A 32 -9.40 -2.94 -2.59
CA ASP A 32 -8.69 -2.95 -3.87
C ASP A 32 -7.21 -3.32 -3.68
N ILE A 33 -6.85 -4.53 -4.07
CA ILE A 33 -5.45 -4.99 -4.09
C ILE A 33 -5.04 -5.31 -5.51
N HIS A 34 -4.10 -4.54 -6.05
CA HIS A 34 -3.59 -4.83 -7.40
C HIS A 34 -2.84 -6.18 -7.41
N PRO A 35 -3.09 -7.07 -8.40
CA PRO A 35 -2.48 -8.41 -8.41
C PRO A 35 -0.95 -8.40 -8.55
N ALA A 36 -0.35 -7.31 -9.05
CA ALA A 36 1.12 -7.17 -9.14
C ALA A 36 1.79 -6.74 -7.82
N ALA A 37 1.03 -6.35 -6.79
CA ALA A 37 1.63 -6.04 -5.49
C ALA A 37 2.32 -7.29 -4.91
N THR A 38 3.46 -7.11 -4.24
CA THR A 38 4.14 -8.20 -3.53
C THR A 38 3.81 -8.12 -2.05
N ILE A 39 3.22 -9.17 -1.49
CA ILE A 39 2.78 -9.20 -0.08
C ILE A 39 3.34 -10.45 0.61
N GLY A 40 4.09 -10.25 1.69
CA GLY A 40 4.68 -11.30 2.52
C GLY A 40 3.66 -12.16 3.27
N HIS A 41 4.14 -12.93 4.25
CA HIS A 41 3.33 -13.84 5.06
C HIS A 41 2.65 -13.12 6.22
N HIS A 42 1.59 -13.72 6.76
CA HIS A 42 0.86 -13.22 7.94
C HIS A 42 0.33 -11.78 7.78
N PHE A 43 0.08 -11.37 6.53
CA PHE A 43 -0.54 -10.08 6.24
C PHE A 43 -2.02 -10.12 6.63
N THR A 44 -2.48 -9.10 7.35
CA THR A 44 -3.86 -8.99 7.80
C THR A 44 -4.46 -7.63 7.45
N ILE A 45 -5.74 -7.62 7.08
CA ILE A 45 -6.55 -6.42 6.94
C ILE A 45 -7.70 -6.55 7.92
N ASP A 46 -7.86 -5.55 8.80
CA ASP A 46 -8.95 -5.48 9.76
C ASP A 46 -10.04 -4.53 9.25
N HIS A 47 -11.30 -4.97 9.27
CA HIS A 47 -12.46 -4.35 8.62
C HIS A 47 -12.35 -4.25 7.10
N GLY A 48 -11.44 -3.51 6.57
CA GLY A 48 -10.93 -3.54 5.20
C GLY A 48 -11.58 -2.60 4.21
N THR A 49 -12.82 -2.17 4.39
CA THR A 49 -13.49 -1.28 3.43
C THR A 49 -12.64 -0.05 3.10
N GLY A 50 -12.44 0.22 1.81
CA GLY A 50 -11.67 1.36 1.33
C GLY A 50 -10.14 1.20 1.39
N VAL A 51 -9.62 0.01 1.69
CA VAL A 51 -8.19 -0.28 1.55
C VAL A 51 -7.82 -0.32 0.08
N VAL A 52 -6.73 0.40 -0.28
CA VAL A 52 -6.16 0.41 -1.63
C VAL A 52 -4.67 0.06 -1.58
N ILE A 53 -4.26 -0.97 -2.33
CA ILE A 53 -2.85 -1.39 -2.44
C ILE A 53 -2.43 -1.36 -3.90
N GLY A 54 -1.54 -0.42 -4.25
CA GLY A 54 -1.09 -0.18 -5.61
C GLY A 54 -0.13 -1.24 -6.15
N ALA A 55 -0.02 -1.30 -7.48
CA ALA A 55 0.65 -2.35 -8.25
C ALA A 55 2.11 -2.64 -7.85
N THR A 56 2.89 -1.62 -7.49
CA THR A 56 4.31 -1.78 -7.16
C THR A 56 4.59 -1.72 -5.65
N CYS A 57 3.56 -1.89 -4.81
CA CYS A 57 3.75 -2.06 -3.38
C CYS A 57 4.58 -3.31 -3.08
N ILE A 58 5.47 -3.19 -2.10
CA ILE A 58 6.17 -4.32 -1.49
C ILE A 58 5.82 -4.30 -0.02
N ILE A 59 5.21 -5.36 0.47
CA ILE A 59 4.74 -5.48 1.86
C ILE A 59 5.42 -6.70 2.48
N GLY A 60 6.13 -6.48 3.57
CA GLY A 60 6.83 -7.51 4.33
C GLY A 60 5.90 -8.47 5.08
N ASN A 61 6.45 -9.15 6.06
CA ASN A 61 5.73 -10.13 6.88
C ASN A 61 5.06 -9.46 8.09
N ASN A 62 4.00 -10.07 8.61
CA ASN A 62 3.27 -9.64 9.82
C ASN A 62 2.73 -8.20 9.74
N VAL A 63 2.51 -7.67 8.54
CA VAL A 63 1.97 -6.32 8.36
C VAL A 63 0.47 -6.33 8.60
N LYS A 64 -0.01 -5.32 9.32
CA LYS A 64 -1.44 -5.12 9.61
C LYS A 64 -1.92 -3.78 9.09
N LEU A 65 -2.99 -3.79 8.29
CA LEU A 65 -3.69 -2.60 7.82
C LEU A 65 -5.12 -2.55 8.37
N TYR A 66 -5.61 -1.35 8.62
CA TYR A 66 -7.01 -1.11 8.97
C TYR A 66 -7.77 -0.51 7.78
N GLN A 67 -9.08 -0.37 7.92
CA GLN A 67 -9.96 0.18 6.88
C GLN A 67 -9.50 1.55 6.38
N GLY A 68 -9.76 1.85 5.11
CA GLY A 68 -9.47 3.13 4.48
C GLY A 68 -7.98 3.43 4.25
N VAL A 69 -7.08 2.50 4.55
CA VAL A 69 -5.65 2.69 4.30
C VAL A 69 -5.37 2.69 2.80
N THR A 70 -4.64 3.70 2.33
CA THR A 70 -4.19 3.80 0.94
C THR A 70 -2.68 3.70 0.84
N LEU A 71 -2.18 2.74 0.07
CA LEU A 71 -0.79 2.61 -0.34
C LEU A 71 -0.69 2.99 -1.82
N GLY A 72 -0.47 4.29 -2.09
CA GLY A 72 -0.63 4.89 -3.41
C GLY A 72 0.65 5.49 -4.01
N ALA A 73 0.54 5.98 -5.24
CA ALA A 73 1.55 6.79 -5.88
C ALA A 73 1.41 8.26 -5.47
N LYS A 74 2.54 8.95 -5.25
CA LYS A 74 2.55 10.40 -4.94
C LYS A 74 2.41 11.25 -6.21
N SER A 75 2.98 10.79 -7.32
CA SER A 75 2.99 11.49 -8.59
C SER A 75 3.06 10.49 -9.76
N PHE A 76 2.74 10.98 -10.94
CA PHE A 76 2.85 10.24 -12.19
C PHE A 76 3.85 10.98 -13.08
N PRO A 77 5.14 10.56 -13.12
CA PRO A 77 6.13 11.14 -14.02
C PRO A 77 5.63 11.05 -15.46
N LEU A 78 5.82 12.15 -16.21
CA LEU A 78 5.43 12.23 -17.60
C LEU A 78 6.67 12.09 -18.50
N ASP A 79 6.48 11.51 -19.68
CA ASP A 79 7.47 11.49 -20.74
C ASP A 79 7.56 12.86 -21.46
N GLU A 80 8.43 12.97 -22.46
CA GLU A 80 8.63 14.18 -23.25
C GLU A 80 7.37 14.65 -23.99
N ASN A 81 6.39 13.76 -24.17
CA ASN A 81 5.12 14.02 -24.85
C ASN A 81 3.97 14.29 -23.87
N GLY A 82 4.24 14.32 -22.55
CA GLY A 82 3.24 14.55 -21.53
C GLY A 82 2.41 13.32 -21.16
N HIS A 83 2.82 12.12 -21.57
CA HIS A 83 2.15 10.87 -21.19
C HIS A 83 2.75 10.25 -19.92
N PRO A 84 1.93 9.65 -19.05
CA PRO A 84 2.43 8.97 -17.85
C PRO A 84 3.38 7.81 -18.19
N ILE A 85 4.58 7.84 -17.61
CA ILE A 85 5.54 6.74 -17.74
C ILE A 85 4.98 5.54 -16.98
N LYS A 86 4.78 4.43 -17.70
CA LYS A 86 4.25 3.18 -17.14
C LYS A 86 5.36 2.26 -16.64
N GLY A 87 5.00 1.33 -15.72
CA GLY A 87 5.90 0.25 -15.29
C GLY A 87 6.97 0.63 -14.28
N ILE A 88 7.08 1.89 -13.87
CA ILE A 88 8.04 2.31 -12.84
C ILE A 88 7.51 2.06 -11.43
N PRO A 89 8.38 1.64 -10.48
CA PRO A 89 8.02 1.55 -9.07
C PRO A 89 7.65 2.92 -8.49
N ARG A 90 6.41 3.05 -7.99
CA ARG A 90 5.89 4.33 -7.48
C ARG A 90 5.04 4.21 -6.20
N HIS A 91 4.86 2.99 -5.70
CA HIS A 91 4.08 2.72 -4.49
C HIS A 91 4.99 2.37 -3.31
N PRO A 92 4.51 2.48 -2.06
CA PRO A 92 5.32 2.29 -0.87
C PRO A 92 5.92 0.88 -0.72
N ILE A 93 7.00 0.83 0.07
CA ILE A 93 7.56 -0.38 0.64
C ILE A 93 7.24 -0.37 2.14
N LEU A 94 6.58 -1.41 2.63
CA LEU A 94 6.41 -1.64 4.07
C LEU A 94 7.31 -2.80 4.48
N GLU A 95 8.20 -2.57 5.42
CA GLU A 95 9.01 -3.63 6.01
C GLU A 95 8.17 -4.50 6.96
N ASP A 96 8.78 -5.51 7.59
CA ASP A 96 8.09 -6.42 8.50
C ASP A 96 7.49 -5.71 9.72
N ASP A 97 6.45 -6.30 10.29
CA ASP A 97 5.84 -5.89 11.56
C ASP A 97 5.23 -4.47 11.56
N VAL A 98 4.99 -3.88 10.38
CA VAL A 98 4.37 -2.54 10.26
C VAL A 98 2.88 -2.61 10.54
N ILE A 99 2.37 -1.61 11.28
CA ILE A 99 0.94 -1.42 11.54
C ILE A 99 0.50 -0.05 11.03
N ILE A 100 -0.54 -0.01 10.19
CA ILE A 100 -1.12 1.24 9.70
C ILE A 100 -2.59 1.28 10.09
N TYR A 101 -2.94 2.27 10.94
CA TYR A 101 -4.30 2.48 11.40
C TYR A 101 -5.17 3.19 10.37
N SER A 102 -6.45 3.22 10.65
CA SER A 102 -7.55 3.59 9.75
C SER A 102 -7.34 4.92 9.02
N ASN A 103 -7.77 4.95 7.76
CA ASN A 103 -7.82 6.14 6.89
C ASN A 103 -6.47 6.84 6.67
N SER A 104 -5.35 6.18 6.97
CA SER A 104 -4.04 6.75 6.69
C SER A 104 -3.62 6.48 5.25
N THR A 105 -3.03 7.50 4.63
CA THR A 105 -2.59 7.49 3.24
C THR A 105 -1.06 7.56 3.19
N VAL A 106 -0.43 6.56 2.57
CA VAL A 106 1.02 6.47 2.39
C VAL A 106 1.31 6.53 0.89
N LEU A 107 2.02 7.56 0.44
CA LEU A 107 2.20 7.85 -0.98
C LEU A 107 3.67 7.92 -1.40
N GLY A 108 3.92 7.37 -2.57
CA GLY A 108 5.22 7.43 -3.24
C GLY A 108 6.10 6.22 -2.98
N ARG A 109 7.26 6.16 -3.63
CA ARG A 109 8.24 5.08 -3.46
C ARG A 109 9.09 5.32 -2.21
N ILE A 110 8.44 5.31 -1.06
CA ILE A 110 9.05 5.50 0.26
C ILE A 110 9.08 4.17 1.01
N THR A 111 10.01 4.03 1.96
CA THR A 111 10.11 2.85 2.82
C THR A 111 9.61 3.18 4.22
N ILE A 112 8.63 2.41 4.68
CA ILE A 112 8.17 2.42 6.06
C ILE A 112 8.95 1.33 6.79
N GLY A 113 9.81 1.76 7.72
CA GLY A 113 10.77 0.88 8.41
C GLY A 113 10.09 -0.15 9.30
N LYS A 114 10.79 -1.26 9.53
CA LYS A 114 10.34 -2.40 10.32
C LYS A 114 9.75 -1.98 11.67
N GLY A 115 8.60 -2.56 12.03
CA GLY A 115 7.94 -2.30 13.32
C GLY A 115 7.38 -0.88 13.49
N THR A 116 7.33 -0.09 12.42
CA THR A 116 6.71 1.24 12.44
C THR A 116 5.22 1.14 12.71
N ILE A 117 4.71 2.08 13.50
CA ILE A 117 3.27 2.25 13.74
C ILE A 117 2.83 3.60 13.17
N ILE A 118 1.90 3.59 12.22
CA ILE A 118 1.28 4.79 11.67
C ILE A 118 -0.14 4.89 12.25
N GLY A 119 -0.39 5.96 13.02
CA GLY A 119 -1.71 6.27 13.58
C GLY A 119 -2.76 6.55 12.51
N GLY A 120 -4.00 6.69 12.91
CA GLY A 120 -5.10 6.93 11.96
C GLY A 120 -5.13 8.34 11.39
N ASN A 121 -5.73 8.49 10.19
CA ASN A 121 -5.94 9.77 9.49
C ASN A 121 -4.65 10.55 9.21
N LEU A 122 -3.54 9.87 8.93
CA LEU A 122 -2.27 10.50 8.60
C LEU A 122 -2.02 10.49 7.08
N TRP A 123 -1.36 11.58 6.62
CA TRP A 123 -0.87 11.71 5.26
C TRP A 123 0.65 11.61 5.24
N VAL A 124 1.18 10.47 4.78
CA VAL A 124 2.60 10.12 4.88
C VAL A 124 3.23 10.10 3.48
N THR A 125 4.22 10.94 3.26
CA THR A 125 4.96 11.05 1.99
C THR A 125 6.47 10.95 2.15
N GLU A 126 6.93 10.63 3.36
CA GLU A 126 8.34 10.42 3.70
C GLU A 126 8.51 9.09 4.41
N GLY A 127 9.66 8.46 4.21
CA GLY A 127 9.99 7.19 4.86
C GLY A 127 10.17 7.32 6.37
N THR A 128 10.07 6.20 7.07
CA THR A 128 10.27 6.12 8.52
C THR A 128 11.48 5.26 8.87
N LYS A 129 12.06 5.51 10.04
CA LYS A 129 13.05 4.62 10.63
C LYS A 129 12.37 3.40 11.26
N PRO A 130 13.09 2.27 11.43
CA PRO A 130 12.55 1.13 12.15
C PRO A 130 12.06 1.49 13.57
N GLY A 131 10.89 0.97 13.95
CA GLY A 131 10.28 1.19 15.27
C GLY A 131 9.67 2.58 15.49
N GLU A 132 9.64 3.43 14.48
CA GLU A 132 9.08 4.77 14.58
C GLU A 132 7.56 4.75 14.81
N LYS A 133 7.05 5.72 15.56
CA LYS A 133 5.61 5.90 15.79
C LYS A 133 5.18 7.27 15.29
N LEU A 134 4.39 7.29 14.24
CA LEU A 134 3.74 8.49 13.73
C LEU A 134 2.33 8.57 14.31
N MET A 135 2.05 9.63 15.06
CA MET A 135 0.74 9.84 15.69
C MET A 135 0.20 11.24 15.35
N GLN A 136 -1.10 11.37 15.28
CA GLN A 136 -1.75 12.67 15.10
C GLN A 136 -1.33 13.62 16.23
N GLY A 137 -0.78 14.80 15.88
CA GLY A 137 -0.30 15.79 16.87
C GLY A 137 1.17 15.64 17.30
N SER A 138 1.91 14.60 16.89
CA SER A 138 3.32 14.46 17.23
C SER A 138 4.26 15.42 16.48
N ASN A 139 3.76 16.19 15.51
CA ASN A 139 4.52 17.16 14.71
C ASN A 139 4.15 18.64 14.99
N ILE A 140 3.55 18.96 16.13
CA ILE A 140 3.46 20.36 16.55
C ILE A 140 4.79 20.74 17.23
N LYS A 141 5.90 20.75 16.48
CA LYS A 141 7.02 21.59 16.82
C LYS A 141 6.71 22.98 16.32
N ASN A 142 6.32 23.84 17.25
CA ASN A 142 6.21 25.28 17.09
C ASN A 142 7.41 25.82 16.32
N LYS A 143 7.16 26.28 15.08
CA LYS A 143 8.02 27.31 14.50
C LYS A 143 7.56 28.64 15.13
N GLN A 144 8.18 29.01 16.21
CA GLN A 144 8.31 30.42 16.62
C GLN A 144 9.41 31.09 15.80
#